data_0051315f60157ef52dca17caf88b8d77
#
_entry.id   0051315f60157ef52dca17caf88b8d77
#
_cell.length_a   1.000
_cell.length_b   1.000
_cell.length_c   1.000
_cell.angle_alpha   90.00
_cell.angle_beta   90.00
_cell.angle_gamma   90.00
#
_symmetry.space_group_name_H-M   'P 1'
#
loop_
_entity.id
_entity.type
_entity.pdbx_description
1 polymer ?
#
loop_
_entity_poly.entity_id
_entity_poly.type
_entity_poly.pdbx_seq_one_letter_code
_entity_poly.pdbx_strand_id
1 'polypeptide(L)'
;SKVITVLVPLLFVVIFFAALSVSVSENAPKPLPEHAGLLIAPTGRLVEDRTPLEPLDALFANELSDETLLSTVIKGIDAAADDDRITSIVLDLENLAGPSTSQSMEIIEALDRFSESGKPIVAIGDYFTQSQYLLASQADNIFLHPEGGVSLMGFGVYRTYLKQFLENIKVNFHIFRAGENK
;
A
#
# COMPACT_ATOMS: atom_id res chain seq x y z
N SER A 1 26.23 27.60 -50.02
CA SER A 1 25.20 27.04 -49.14
C SER A 1 25.64 26.77 -47.71
N LYS A 2 26.60 27.54 -47.15
CA LYS A 2 26.97 27.45 -45.75
C LYS A 2 25.82 27.84 -44.79
N VAL A 3 24.86 28.62 -45.28
CA VAL A 3 23.66 29.02 -44.51
C VAL A 3 22.73 27.81 -44.24
N ILE A 4 22.58 26.93 -45.19
CA ILE A 4 21.73 25.70 -45.01
C ILE A 4 22.34 24.73 -44.01
N THR A 5 23.69 24.63 -44.00
CA THR A 5 24.43 23.75 -43.06
C THR A 5 24.28 24.17 -41.61
N VAL A 6 24.00 25.46 -41.36
CA VAL A 6 23.75 25.97 -39.98
C VAL A 6 22.26 25.96 -39.63
N LEU A 7 21.39 26.25 -40.61
CA LEU A 7 19.95 26.36 -40.39
C LEU A 7 19.29 25.02 -40.08
N VAL A 8 19.74 23.94 -40.75
CA VAL A 8 19.16 22.60 -40.55
C VAL A 8 19.39 22.08 -39.12
N PRO A 9 20.61 22.04 -38.56
CA PRO A 9 20.80 21.62 -37.18
C PRO A 9 20.12 22.53 -36.17
N LEU A 10 20.05 23.86 -36.43
CA LEU A 10 19.33 24.78 -35.54
C LEU A 10 17.83 24.49 -35.51
N LEU A 11 17.21 24.16 -36.66
CA LEU A 11 15.83 23.75 -36.77
C LEU A 11 15.59 22.44 -36.00
N PHE A 12 16.52 21.45 -36.11
CA PHE A 12 16.45 20.21 -35.40
C PHE A 12 16.49 20.41 -33.87
N VAL A 13 17.36 21.32 -33.38
CA VAL A 13 17.44 21.64 -31.95
C VAL A 13 16.14 22.28 -31.46
N VAL A 14 15.56 23.19 -32.24
CA VAL A 14 14.29 23.84 -31.88
C VAL A 14 13.15 22.83 -31.83
N ILE A 15 13.05 21.91 -32.81
CA ILE A 15 12.03 20.84 -32.83
C ILE A 15 12.24 19.88 -31.65
N PHE A 16 13.50 19.54 -31.34
CA PHE A 16 13.83 18.68 -30.22
C PHE A 16 13.39 19.29 -28.88
N PHE A 17 13.72 20.55 -28.64
CA PHE A 17 13.29 21.24 -27.42
C PHE A 17 11.78 21.48 -27.36
N ALA A 18 11.13 21.72 -28.49
CA ALA A 18 9.68 21.82 -28.58
C ALA A 18 9.00 20.45 -28.24
N ALA A 19 9.52 19.34 -28.78
CA ALA A 19 9.04 18.02 -28.45
C ALA A 19 9.25 17.66 -26.98
N LEU A 20 10.40 18.01 -26.39
CA LEU A 20 10.67 17.80 -24.97
C LEU A 20 9.69 18.60 -24.09
N SER A 21 9.41 19.86 -24.43
CA SER A 21 8.48 20.70 -23.66
C SER A 21 7.04 20.19 -23.72
N VAL A 22 6.59 19.63 -24.83
CA VAL A 22 5.27 18.98 -24.94
C VAL A 22 5.21 17.73 -24.07
N SER A 23 6.23 16.86 -24.11
CA SER A 23 6.27 15.64 -23.30
C SER A 23 6.28 15.93 -21.79
N VAL A 24 6.93 16.99 -21.35
CA VAL A 24 6.94 17.41 -19.94
C VAL A 24 5.58 17.97 -19.53
N SER A 25 4.89 18.68 -20.43
CA SER A 25 3.58 19.26 -20.16
C SER A 25 2.46 18.22 -20.05
N GLU A 26 2.52 17.15 -20.84
CA GLU A 26 1.52 16.07 -20.79
C GLU A 26 1.62 15.23 -19.51
N ASN A 27 2.80 15.15 -18.91
CA ASN A 27 3.04 14.42 -17.66
C ASN A 27 2.96 15.30 -16.41
N ALA A 28 2.57 16.57 -16.53
CA ALA A 28 2.37 17.40 -15.35
C ALA A 28 1.20 16.86 -14.51
N PRO A 29 1.37 16.69 -13.18
CA PRO A 29 0.30 16.24 -12.32
C PRO A 29 -0.88 17.21 -12.44
N LYS A 30 -2.07 16.64 -12.62
CA LYS A 30 -3.29 17.46 -12.68
C LYS A 30 -3.45 18.23 -11.37
N PRO A 31 -3.82 19.53 -11.42
CA PRO A 31 -4.07 20.28 -10.20
C PRO A 31 -5.18 19.59 -9.40
N LEU A 32 -4.98 19.46 -8.09
CA LEU A 32 -6.01 18.96 -7.19
C LEU A 32 -7.24 19.89 -7.26
N PRO A 33 -8.46 19.31 -7.29
CA PRO A 33 -9.68 20.12 -7.18
C PRO A 33 -9.73 20.83 -5.82
N GLU A 34 -10.51 21.92 -5.72
CA GLU A 34 -10.64 22.71 -4.48
C GLU A 34 -11.27 21.93 -3.30
N HIS A 35 -12.00 20.87 -3.61
CA HIS A 35 -12.61 19.96 -2.62
C HIS A 35 -12.42 18.53 -3.09
N ALA A 36 -11.51 17.80 -2.45
CA ALA A 36 -11.20 16.43 -2.79
C ALA A 36 -11.18 15.55 -1.53
N GLY A 37 -11.62 14.29 -1.67
CA GLY A 37 -11.33 13.24 -0.71
C GLY A 37 -9.99 12.58 -1.06
N LEU A 38 -9.14 12.35 -0.07
CA LEU A 38 -7.93 11.54 -0.26
C LEU A 38 -8.29 10.07 -0.15
N LEU A 39 -8.10 9.31 -1.23
CA LEU A 39 -8.24 7.86 -1.22
C LEU A 39 -6.92 7.22 -0.76
N ILE A 40 -6.96 6.51 0.36
CA ILE A 40 -5.89 5.66 0.86
C ILE A 40 -6.24 4.22 0.51
N ALA A 41 -5.64 3.70 -0.55
CA ALA A 41 -5.87 2.35 -1.06
C ALA A 41 -4.54 1.58 -1.17
N PRO A 42 -3.94 1.17 -0.04
CA PRO A 42 -2.70 0.42 -0.03
C PRO A 42 -2.92 -0.97 -0.62
N THR A 43 -1.96 -1.44 -1.43
CA THR A 43 -2.00 -2.76 -2.06
C THR A 43 -0.86 -3.64 -1.56
N GLY A 44 -1.10 -4.94 -1.50
CA GLY A 44 -0.11 -5.92 -1.10
C GLY A 44 0.37 -5.73 0.34
N ARG A 45 1.65 -5.96 0.58
CA ARG A 45 2.23 -5.89 1.92
C ARG A 45 2.71 -4.48 2.26
N LEU A 46 2.46 -4.05 3.49
CA LEU A 46 3.13 -2.87 4.03
C LEU A 46 4.59 -3.22 4.34
N VAL A 47 5.50 -2.38 3.86
CA VAL A 47 6.94 -2.52 4.09
C VAL A 47 7.53 -1.18 4.55
N GLU A 48 8.56 -1.23 5.38
CA GLU A 48 9.30 -0.05 5.79
C GLU A 48 10.25 0.41 4.69
N ASP A 49 10.94 -0.56 4.08
CA ASP A 49 11.79 -0.37 2.93
C ASP A 49 11.39 -1.34 1.82
N ARG A 50 11.46 -0.90 0.56
CA ARG A 50 11.19 -1.77 -0.58
C ARG A 50 12.26 -2.86 -0.68
N THR A 51 11.81 -4.06 -1.03
CA THR A 51 12.72 -5.16 -1.34
C THR A 51 13.62 -4.77 -2.53
N PRO A 52 14.96 -4.76 -2.36
CA PRO A 52 15.85 -4.45 -3.48
C PRO A 52 15.71 -5.51 -4.56
N LEU A 53 15.37 -5.09 -5.77
CA LEU A 53 15.33 -5.97 -6.93
C LEU A 53 16.75 -6.11 -7.48
N GLU A 54 17.20 -7.34 -7.72
CA GLU A 54 18.41 -7.55 -8.51
C GLU A 54 18.20 -7.04 -9.95
N PRO A 55 19.22 -6.46 -10.60
CA PRO A 55 19.08 -5.87 -11.94
C PRO A 55 18.54 -6.84 -13.00
N LEU A 56 18.81 -8.13 -12.86
CA LEU A 56 18.29 -9.17 -13.73
C LEU A 56 16.82 -9.46 -13.45
N ASP A 57 16.42 -9.50 -12.18
CA ASP A 57 15.03 -9.71 -11.81
C ASP A 57 14.13 -8.53 -12.23
N ALA A 58 14.67 -7.31 -12.20
CA ALA A 58 13.99 -6.11 -12.68
C ALA A 58 13.67 -6.16 -14.20
N LEU A 59 14.46 -6.89 -14.99
CA LEU A 59 14.23 -7.07 -16.42
C LEU A 59 13.15 -8.13 -16.72
N PHE A 60 12.96 -9.09 -15.82
CA PHE A 60 12.00 -10.20 -15.96
C PHE A 60 10.80 -10.09 -15.01
N ALA A 61 10.82 -9.17 -14.05
CA ALA A 61 9.71 -8.91 -13.15
C ALA A 61 8.59 -8.22 -13.92
N ASN A 62 7.71 -9.02 -14.49
CA ASN A 62 6.42 -8.54 -15.01
C ASN A 62 5.45 -8.09 -13.91
N GLU A 63 5.76 -8.40 -12.65
CA GLU A 63 5.02 -8.00 -11.46
C GLU A 63 6.05 -7.47 -10.46
N LEU A 64 6.09 -6.16 -10.30
CA LEU A 64 6.66 -5.55 -9.11
C LEU A 64 5.94 -6.17 -7.92
N SER A 65 6.66 -6.69 -6.93
CA SER A 65 6.02 -7.18 -5.70
C SER A 65 5.06 -6.11 -5.20
N ASP A 66 3.82 -6.53 -4.93
CA ASP A 66 2.75 -5.65 -4.44
C ASP A 66 3.14 -5.19 -3.02
N GLU A 67 3.96 -4.14 -2.96
CA GLU A 67 4.48 -3.56 -1.73
C GLU A 67 4.09 -2.09 -1.64
N THR A 68 3.45 -1.73 -0.55
CA THR A 68 3.17 -0.34 -0.20
C THR A 68 4.11 0.11 0.92
N LEU A 69 4.82 1.23 0.71
CA LEU A 69 5.67 1.82 1.74
C LEU A 69 4.82 2.44 2.86
N LEU A 70 5.02 1.98 4.09
CA LEU A 70 4.35 2.50 5.28
C LEU A 70 4.56 4.02 5.41
N SER A 71 5.79 4.48 5.23
CA SER A 71 6.12 5.90 5.31
C SER A 71 5.39 6.77 4.27
N THR A 72 5.04 6.20 3.11
CA THR A 72 4.26 6.92 2.08
C THR A 72 2.80 7.09 2.51
N VAL A 73 2.21 6.06 3.11
CA VAL A 73 0.85 6.11 3.65
C VAL A 73 0.76 7.16 4.76
N ILE A 74 1.65 7.10 5.74
CA ILE A 74 1.69 8.04 6.88
C ILE A 74 1.88 9.48 6.39
N LYS A 75 2.87 9.73 5.52
CA LYS A 75 3.11 11.08 4.96
C LYS A 75 1.91 11.59 4.16
N GLY A 76 1.21 10.71 3.45
CA GLY A 76 0.00 11.07 2.72
C GLY A 76 -1.12 11.53 3.65
N ILE A 77 -1.32 10.82 4.77
CA ILE A 77 -2.30 11.17 5.80
C ILE A 77 -1.95 12.49 6.48
N ASP A 78 -0.69 12.64 6.93
CA ASP A 78 -0.23 13.85 7.61
C ASP A 78 -0.32 15.08 6.67
N ALA A 79 0.07 14.96 5.41
CA ALA A 79 -0.05 16.04 4.43
C ALA A 79 -1.51 16.42 4.15
N ALA A 80 -2.43 15.46 4.19
CA ALA A 80 -3.85 15.74 3.99
C ALA A 80 -4.49 16.49 5.17
N ALA A 81 -3.95 16.34 6.38
CA ALA A 81 -4.42 17.08 7.55
C ALA A 81 -4.23 18.60 7.36
N ASP A 82 -3.10 19.00 6.80
CA ASP A 82 -2.71 20.40 6.60
C ASP A 82 -3.20 21.01 5.28
N ASP A 83 -3.71 20.20 4.33
CA ASP A 83 -4.14 20.69 3.02
C ASP A 83 -5.64 21.03 3.03
N ASP A 84 -5.96 22.33 2.93
CA ASP A 84 -7.36 22.82 2.91
C ASP A 84 -8.17 22.31 1.71
N ARG A 85 -7.53 21.83 0.66
CA ARG A 85 -8.21 21.24 -0.51
C ARG A 85 -8.71 19.82 -0.21
N ILE A 86 -8.11 19.13 0.77
CA ILE A 86 -8.55 17.82 1.20
C ILE A 86 -9.62 17.97 2.28
N THR A 87 -10.80 17.44 2.00
CA THR A 87 -11.97 17.55 2.89
C THR A 87 -12.27 16.29 3.67
N SER A 88 -11.69 15.15 3.28
CA SER A 88 -11.92 13.85 3.93
C SER A 88 -10.86 12.84 3.53
N ILE A 89 -10.73 11.77 4.31
CA ILE A 89 -10.02 10.55 3.91
C ILE A 89 -11.02 9.43 3.65
N VAL A 90 -10.77 8.66 2.59
CA VAL A 90 -11.45 7.40 2.30
C VAL A 90 -10.43 6.26 2.40
N LEU A 91 -10.65 5.32 3.31
CA LEU A 91 -9.84 4.12 3.48
C LEU A 91 -10.45 2.97 2.67
N ASP A 92 -9.76 2.52 1.64
CA ASP A 92 -10.04 1.30 0.90
C ASP A 92 -8.93 0.30 1.22
N LEU A 93 -9.25 -0.68 2.06
CA LEU A 93 -8.27 -1.63 2.60
C LEU A 93 -8.38 -3.02 1.97
N GLU A 94 -9.19 -3.18 0.94
CA GLU A 94 -9.51 -4.48 0.34
C GLU A 94 -8.25 -5.23 -0.12
N ASN A 95 -7.32 -4.52 -0.76
CA ASN A 95 -6.12 -5.11 -1.32
C ASN A 95 -4.91 -5.08 -0.37
N LEU A 96 -5.10 -4.66 0.87
CA LEU A 96 -4.05 -4.62 1.88
C LEU A 96 -3.83 -6.02 2.48
N ALA A 97 -2.67 -6.60 2.24
CA ALA A 97 -2.27 -7.88 2.80
C ALA A 97 -1.78 -7.72 4.25
N GLY A 98 -2.67 -7.99 5.19
CA GLY A 98 -2.42 -8.18 6.62
C GLY A 98 -1.23 -7.43 7.24
N PRO A 99 -1.33 -6.14 7.54
CA PRO A 99 -0.27 -5.40 8.20
C PRO A 99 0.02 -6.01 9.59
N SER A 100 1.26 -5.88 10.05
CA SER A 100 1.61 -6.22 11.43
C SER A 100 0.92 -5.26 12.41
N THR A 101 0.79 -5.67 13.67
CA THR A 101 0.18 -4.82 14.70
C THR A 101 0.94 -3.49 14.87
N SER A 102 2.28 -3.51 14.81
CA SER A 102 3.09 -2.29 14.91
C SER A 102 2.81 -1.33 13.74
N GLN A 103 2.80 -1.85 12.51
CA GLN A 103 2.48 -1.04 11.32
C GLN A 103 1.06 -0.47 11.38
N SER A 104 0.11 -1.27 11.87
CA SER A 104 -1.26 -0.78 12.08
C SER A 104 -1.32 0.36 13.09
N MET A 105 -0.57 0.26 14.19
CA MET A 105 -0.54 1.31 15.21
C MET A 105 0.05 2.62 14.69
N GLU A 106 1.10 2.58 13.86
CA GLU A 106 1.68 3.77 13.24
C GLU A 106 0.69 4.47 12.29
N ILE A 107 -0.10 3.69 11.52
CA ILE A 107 -1.16 4.26 10.68
C ILE A 107 -2.28 4.85 11.55
N ILE A 108 -2.68 4.17 12.63
CA ILE A 108 -3.70 4.66 13.58
C ILE A 108 -3.26 6.01 14.16
N GLU A 109 -2.03 6.13 14.62
CA GLU A 109 -1.50 7.39 15.14
C GLU A 109 -1.54 8.52 14.08
N ALA A 110 -1.32 8.20 12.80
CA ALA A 110 -1.45 9.18 11.73
C ALA A 110 -2.92 9.56 11.48
N LEU A 111 -3.84 8.59 11.52
CA LEU A 111 -5.28 8.85 11.39
C LEU A 111 -5.83 9.65 12.59
N ASP A 112 -5.34 9.40 13.80
CA ASP A 112 -5.68 10.17 14.99
C ASP A 112 -5.27 11.64 14.82
N ARG A 113 -4.03 11.89 14.35
CA ARG A 113 -3.59 13.27 14.04
C ARG A 113 -4.44 13.93 12.94
N PHE A 114 -4.83 13.17 11.93
CA PHE A 114 -5.74 13.67 10.89
C PHE A 114 -7.10 14.04 11.46
N SER A 115 -7.66 13.24 12.36
CA SER A 115 -8.97 13.50 12.98
C SER A 115 -8.99 14.79 13.79
N GLU A 116 -7.84 15.21 14.37
CA GLU A 116 -7.70 16.51 15.03
C GLU A 116 -7.96 17.70 14.11
N SER A 117 -7.80 17.53 12.79
CA SER A 117 -8.17 18.56 11.80
C SER A 117 -9.68 18.76 11.65
N GLY A 118 -10.50 17.90 12.25
CA GLY A 118 -11.97 17.92 12.14
C GLY A 118 -12.51 17.41 10.81
N LYS A 119 -11.66 16.86 9.93
CA LYS A 119 -12.06 16.30 8.65
C LYS A 119 -12.48 14.83 8.83
N PRO A 120 -13.57 14.37 8.20
CA PRO A 120 -14.07 13.01 8.40
C PRO A 120 -13.19 11.95 7.72
N ILE A 121 -13.14 10.79 8.36
CA ILE A 121 -12.54 9.57 7.86
C ILE A 121 -13.66 8.58 7.55
N VAL A 122 -13.64 7.99 6.36
CA VAL A 122 -14.61 6.99 5.91
C VAL A 122 -13.87 5.73 5.50
N ALA A 123 -14.31 4.57 5.97
CA ALA A 123 -13.79 3.28 5.49
C ALA A 123 -14.83 2.59 4.61
N ILE A 124 -14.37 2.02 3.51
CA ILE A 124 -15.20 1.27 2.57
C ILE A 124 -14.58 -0.11 2.33
N GLY A 125 -15.40 -1.12 2.11
CA GLY A 125 -14.92 -2.45 1.75
C GLY A 125 -16.05 -3.47 1.65
N ASP A 126 -15.76 -4.58 0.97
CA ASP A 126 -16.68 -5.72 0.87
C ASP A 126 -16.45 -6.69 2.02
N TYR A 127 -15.20 -6.83 2.44
CA TYR A 127 -14.81 -7.73 3.51
C TYR A 127 -13.60 -7.18 4.26
N PHE A 128 -13.58 -7.30 5.60
CA PHE A 128 -12.44 -6.92 6.41
C PHE A 128 -11.88 -8.11 7.18
N THR A 129 -10.59 -8.34 7.04
CA THR A 129 -9.82 -9.15 7.99
C THR A 129 -9.66 -8.40 9.31
N GLN A 130 -9.23 -9.07 10.37
CA GLN A 130 -9.04 -8.45 11.68
C GLN A 130 -8.10 -7.23 11.65
N SER A 131 -6.99 -7.30 10.93
CA SER A 131 -6.04 -6.19 10.81
C SER A 131 -6.57 -5.04 9.94
N GLN A 132 -7.30 -5.33 8.87
CA GLN A 132 -7.98 -4.31 8.08
C GLN A 132 -9.09 -3.62 8.90
N TYR A 133 -9.87 -4.41 9.66
CA TYR A 133 -10.91 -3.84 10.52
C TYR A 133 -10.35 -2.99 11.65
N LEU A 134 -9.17 -3.33 12.19
CA LEU A 134 -8.46 -2.51 13.16
C LEU A 134 -8.19 -1.10 12.63
N LEU A 135 -7.77 -0.98 11.37
CA LEU A 135 -7.58 0.31 10.70
C LEU A 135 -8.92 0.98 10.37
N ALA A 136 -9.87 0.23 9.81
CA ALA A 136 -11.19 0.74 9.47
C ALA A 136 -11.96 1.27 10.70
N SER A 137 -11.70 0.73 11.90
CA SER A 137 -12.33 1.15 13.15
C SER A 137 -11.94 2.57 13.60
N GLN A 138 -10.93 3.18 12.97
CA GLN A 138 -10.57 4.59 13.19
C GLN A 138 -11.43 5.55 12.37
N ALA A 139 -12.22 5.03 11.44
CA ALA A 139 -13.10 5.85 10.62
C ALA A 139 -14.38 6.27 11.38
N ASP A 140 -14.87 7.48 11.11
CA ASP A 140 -16.14 7.98 11.62
C ASP A 140 -17.33 7.17 11.07
N ASN A 141 -17.19 6.67 9.84
CA ASN A 141 -18.19 5.84 9.19
C ASN A 141 -17.54 4.68 8.44
N ILE A 142 -18.09 3.49 8.62
CA ILE A 142 -17.65 2.28 7.91
C ILE A 142 -18.80 1.81 7.02
N PHE A 143 -18.54 1.75 5.73
CA PHE A 143 -19.48 1.20 4.74
C PHE A 143 -19.01 -0.18 4.30
N LEU A 144 -19.77 -1.19 4.71
CA LEU A 144 -19.52 -2.58 4.37
C LEU A 144 -20.61 -3.06 3.38
N HIS A 145 -20.20 -3.85 2.37
CA HIS A 145 -21.17 -4.45 1.45
C HIS A 145 -22.18 -5.30 2.22
N PRO A 146 -23.50 -5.26 1.85
CA PRO A 146 -24.53 -6.02 2.57
C PRO A 146 -24.31 -7.53 2.65
N GLU A 147 -23.62 -8.11 1.66
CA GLU A 147 -23.23 -9.53 1.64
C GLU A 147 -21.80 -9.77 2.14
N GLY A 148 -21.15 -8.72 2.59
CA GLY A 148 -19.80 -8.74 3.11
C GLY A 148 -19.72 -9.19 4.56
N GLY A 149 -18.54 -9.04 5.15
CA GLY A 149 -18.34 -9.45 6.54
C GLY A 149 -17.03 -8.98 7.14
N VAL A 150 -16.92 -9.16 8.46
CA VAL A 150 -15.69 -8.90 9.21
C VAL A 150 -15.26 -10.20 9.88
N SER A 151 -14.01 -10.62 9.64
CA SER A 151 -13.43 -11.81 10.26
C SER A 151 -12.59 -11.43 11.47
N LEU A 152 -13.09 -11.68 12.66
CA LEU A 152 -12.39 -11.47 13.93
C LEU A 152 -12.02 -12.82 14.52
N MET A 153 -10.75 -13.21 14.39
CA MET A 153 -10.25 -14.51 14.91
C MET A 153 -9.59 -14.38 16.28
N GLY A 154 -9.34 -13.17 16.76
CA GLY A 154 -8.59 -12.90 17.98
C GLY A 154 -7.08 -13.17 17.85
N PHE A 155 -6.36 -13.13 18.97
CA PHE A 155 -4.91 -13.33 19.04
C PHE A 155 -4.52 -14.69 19.62
N GLY A 156 -5.49 -15.62 19.74
CA GLY A 156 -5.24 -16.97 20.25
C GLY A 156 -4.61 -17.86 19.19
N VAL A 157 -3.53 -18.53 19.53
CA VAL A 157 -2.94 -19.59 18.69
C VAL A 157 -3.23 -20.95 19.33
N TYR A 158 -4.05 -21.75 18.68
CA TYR A 158 -4.35 -23.10 19.12
C TYR A 158 -3.52 -24.09 18.29
N ARG A 159 -2.70 -24.89 18.98
CA ARG A 159 -1.94 -25.95 18.34
C ARG A 159 -2.54 -27.30 18.70
N THR A 160 -2.86 -28.08 17.70
CA THR A 160 -3.28 -29.48 17.89
C THR A 160 -2.04 -30.35 18.06
N TYR A 161 -1.95 -31.03 19.23
CA TYR A 161 -0.89 -31.98 19.50
C TYR A 161 -1.39 -33.38 19.13
N LEU A 162 -0.85 -33.94 18.06
CA LEU A 162 -1.26 -35.21 17.51
C LEU A 162 -0.47 -36.40 18.07
N LYS A 163 0.45 -36.20 19.01
CA LYS A 163 1.35 -37.26 19.51
C LYS A 163 0.58 -38.47 20.00
N GLN A 164 -0.36 -38.28 20.91
CA GLN A 164 -1.14 -39.38 21.50
C GLN A 164 -2.05 -40.06 20.46
N PHE A 165 -2.60 -39.30 19.52
CA PHE A 165 -3.37 -39.88 18.41
C PHE A 165 -2.49 -40.78 17.53
N LEU A 166 -1.31 -40.34 17.16
CA LEU A 166 -0.35 -41.08 16.33
C LEU A 166 0.14 -42.35 17.04
N GLU A 167 0.40 -42.27 18.35
CA GLU A 167 0.73 -43.46 19.18
C GLU A 167 -0.41 -44.49 19.18
N ASN A 168 -1.66 -44.06 19.31
CA ASN A 168 -2.81 -44.91 19.30
C ASN A 168 -3.02 -45.64 17.97
N ILE A 169 -2.74 -44.99 16.85
CA ILE A 169 -2.83 -45.60 15.51
C ILE A 169 -1.50 -46.26 15.08
N LYS A 170 -0.52 -46.37 16.00
CA LYS A 170 0.80 -46.99 15.79
C LYS A 170 1.61 -46.41 14.64
N VAL A 171 1.47 -45.11 14.39
CA VAL A 171 2.28 -44.35 13.43
C VAL A 171 3.47 -43.73 14.13
N ASN A 172 4.69 -44.15 13.75
CA ASN A 172 5.93 -43.58 14.26
C ASN A 172 6.49 -42.50 13.30
N PHE A 173 6.67 -41.31 13.80
CA PHE A 173 7.35 -40.26 13.08
C PHE A 173 8.84 -40.28 13.33
N HIS A 174 9.64 -40.46 12.27
CA HIS A 174 11.09 -40.33 12.32
C HIS A 174 11.49 -38.98 11.81
N ILE A 175 11.94 -38.07 12.70
CA ILE A 175 12.38 -36.73 12.32
C ILE A 175 13.90 -36.78 12.14
N PHE A 176 14.35 -36.65 10.91
CA PHE A 176 15.77 -36.48 10.60
C PHE A 176 16.12 -34.99 10.69
N ARG A 177 17.01 -34.65 11.61
CA ARG A 177 17.46 -33.26 11.80
C ARG A 177 18.94 -33.15 11.40
N ALA A 178 19.27 -32.11 10.63
CA ALA A 178 20.64 -31.72 10.34
C ALA A 178 20.97 -30.49 11.19
N GLY A 179 21.85 -30.66 12.21
CA GLY A 179 22.27 -29.60 13.13
C GLY A 179 21.52 -29.61 14.48
N GLU A 180 22.19 -29.08 15.51
CA GLU A 180 21.71 -29.12 16.90
C GLU A 180 20.55 -28.14 17.19
N ASN A 181 20.33 -27.11 16.35
CA ASN A 181 19.40 -26.01 16.60
C ASN A 181 18.32 -25.83 15.53
N LYS A 182 17.86 -26.87 14.88
CA LYS A 182 16.73 -26.81 13.92
C LYS A 182 15.60 -27.71 14.30
#